data_a2a7b91c10cd452c1c5e0e9d7a1c1a2b
#
_entry.id   a2a7b91c10cd452c1c5e0e9d7a1c1a2b
#
_cell.length_a   1.000
_cell.length_b   1.000
_cell.length_c   1.000
_cell.angle_alpha   90.00
_cell.angle_beta   90.00
_cell.angle_gamma   90.00
#
_symmetry.space_group_name_H-M   'P 1'
#
loop_
_entity.id
_entity.type
_entity.pdbx_description
1 polymer ?
#
loop_
_entity_poly.entity_id
_entity_poly.type
_entity_poly.pdbx_seq_one_letter_code
_entity_poly.pdbx_strand_id
1 'polypeptide(L)'
;MNRFLDLLEAGPSRRHCVFNPWADHDERDRPPRRAAPRRRLENMAAYVEARRRTARVMLMGEAPSHRGCRFTGIPFCSEVELTHKAALVAREPLALTSAAADEKPMSERSAAIVWDELQRAGCAREVVLWNAFPWHPYREVAEPGDATVGPCGPSSNRKPSLAEVREGREAFEALMRCFTHTLEVYAIGKVAEAALASWDGVRCAGYLRHPSMGGEHRFRAEFRQHVVTRLQP
;
A
#
# COMPACT_ATOMS: atom_id res chain seq x y z
N MET A 1 -0.67 -17.89 2.57
CA MET A 1 -1.72 -16.89 2.31
C MET A 1 -2.58 -16.63 3.54
N ASN A 2 -3.29 -17.60 4.10
CA ASN A 2 -4.22 -17.37 5.23
C ASN A 2 -3.56 -16.62 6.40
N ARG A 3 -2.44 -17.12 6.94
CA ARG A 3 -1.72 -16.42 8.04
C ARG A 3 -1.39 -14.95 7.72
N PHE A 4 -1.06 -14.63 6.47
CA PHE A 4 -0.80 -13.25 6.06
C PHE A 4 -2.07 -12.39 6.14
N LEU A 5 -3.19 -12.89 5.64
CA LEU A 5 -4.47 -12.19 5.67
C LEU A 5 -4.99 -12.03 7.11
N ASP A 6 -4.83 -13.06 7.94
CA ASP A 6 -5.20 -13.03 9.36
C ASP A 6 -4.42 -11.94 10.12
N LEU A 7 -3.12 -11.78 9.82
CA LEU A 7 -2.29 -10.72 10.41
C LEU A 7 -2.73 -9.31 9.98
N LEU A 8 -3.16 -9.14 8.73
CA LEU A 8 -3.69 -7.86 8.27
C LEU A 8 -4.97 -7.47 8.99
N GLU A 9 -5.88 -8.42 9.13
CA GLU A 9 -7.17 -8.22 9.80
C GLU A 9 -6.99 -7.97 11.31
N ALA A 10 -6.10 -8.72 11.97
CA ALA A 10 -5.82 -8.62 13.39
C ALA A 10 -4.99 -7.39 13.80
N GLY A 11 -4.45 -6.64 12.84
CA GLY A 11 -3.57 -5.49 13.10
C GLY A 11 -4.26 -4.32 13.81
N PRO A 12 -3.50 -3.27 14.15
CA PRO A 12 -4.01 -2.13 14.89
C PRO A 12 -5.16 -1.43 14.18
N SER A 13 -6.08 -0.88 14.96
CA SER A 13 -7.29 -0.22 14.50
C SER A 13 -7.46 1.16 15.15
N ARG A 14 -8.61 1.77 15.02
CA ARG A 14 -8.95 3.14 15.46
C ARG A 14 -8.50 3.56 16.86
N ARG A 15 -8.32 2.62 17.79
CA ARG A 15 -7.86 2.91 19.16
C ARG A 15 -6.46 3.57 19.22
N HIS A 16 -5.67 3.43 18.16
CA HIS A 16 -4.30 3.94 18.07
C HIS A 16 -4.14 5.01 16.99
N CYS A 17 -5.23 5.71 16.61
CA CYS A 17 -5.23 6.61 15.46
C CYS A 17 -4.71 5.94 14.19
N VAL A 18 -5.14 4.69 13.99
CA VAL A 18 -4.86 3.87 12.83
C VAL A 18 -6.19 3.38 12.25
N PHE A 19 -6.35 3.47 10.95
CA PHE A 19 -7.43 2.81 10.22
C PHE A 19 -6.90 1.51 9.62
N ASN A 20 -7.48 0.39 10.03
CA ASN A 20 -7.16 -0.91 9.45
C ASN A 20 -8.05 -1.15 8.22
N PRO A 21 -7.51 -1.11 6.99
CA PRO A 21 -8.32 -1.32 5.78
C PRO A 21 -9.06 -2.66 5.77
N TRP A 22 -8.54 -3.66 6.45
CA TRP A 22 -9.03 -5.03 6.44
C TRP A 22 -9.92 -5.41 7.64
N ALA A 23 -10.07 -4.50 8.62
CA ALA A 23 -10.94 -4.69 9.79
C ALA A 23 -11.93 -3.54 9.98
N ASP A 24 -11.53 -2.31 9.66
CA ASP A 24 -12.34 -1.12 9.88
C ASP A 24 -13.20 -0.76 8.66
N HIS A 25 -14.38 -0.19 8.94
CA HIS A 25 -15.24 0.45 7.93
C HIS A 25 -15.52 1.90 8.34
N ASP A 26 -15.88 2.74 7.39
CA ASP A 26 -16.29 4.11 7.68
C ASP A 26 -17.52 4.56 6.87
N GLU A 27 -17.96 5.81 7.13
CA GLU A 27 -19.14 6.40 6.50
C GLU A 27 -19.05 6.53 4.98
N ARG A 28 -17.84 6.56 4.42
CA ARG A 28 -17.58 6.67 2.98
C ARG A 28 -17.60 5.32 2.28
N ASP A 29 -17.68 4.19 3.02
CA ASP A 29 -17.80 2.88 2.42
C ASP A 29 -19.19 2.67 1.83
N ARG A 30 -19.27 1.90 0.72
CA ARG A 30 -20.54 1.46 0.11
C ARG A 30 -21.37 0.62 1.07
N PRO A 31 -22.69 0.83 1.10
CA PRO A 31 -23.57 -0.08 1.81
C PRO A 31 -23.52 -1.53 1.23
N PRO A 32 -23.61 -2.56 2.03
CA PRO A 32 -23.51 -2.51 3.50
C PRO A 32 -22.05 -2.27 3.93
N ARG A 33 -21.80 -1.18 4.67
CA ARG A 33 -20.45 -0.73 5.05
C ARG A 33 -19.60 -1.81 5.73
N ARG A 34 -20.25 -2.66 6.52
CA ARG A 34 -19.61 -3.80 7.22
C ARG A 34 -18.97 -4.81 6.28
N ALA A 35 -19.33 -4.83 4.99
CA ALA A 35 -18.73 -5.70 4.01
C ALA A 35 -17.44 -5.14 3.40
N ALA A 36 -17.14 -3.84 3.59
CA ALA A 36 -16.00 -3.19 2.97
C ALA A 36 -14.63 -3.79 3.40
N PRO A 37 -14.36 -4.07 4.69
CA PRO A 37 -13.11 -4.67 5.11
C PRO A 37 -12.85 -6.02 4.43
N ARG A 38 -13.86 -6.88 4.37
CA ARG A 38 -13.77 -8.18 3.71
C ARG A 38 -13.47 -8.04 2.22
N ARG A 39 -14.11 -7.12 1.52
CA ARG A 39 -13.85 -6.84 0.09
C ARG A 39 -12.41 -6.39 -0.13
N ARG A 40 -11.85 -5.56 0.77
CA ARG A 40 -10.46 -5.13 0.72
C ARG A 40 -9.49 -6.27 0.99
N LEU A 41 -9.84 -7.19 1.87
CA LEU A 41 -9.07 -8.40 2.13
C LEU A 41 -9.06 -9.33 0.91
N GLU A 42 -10.21 -9.50 0.26
CA GLU A 42 -10.35 -10.25 -1.00
C GLU A 42 -9.53 -9.60 -2.14
N ASN A 43 -9.56 -8.28 -2.26
CA ASN A 43 -8.69 -7.54 -3.20
C ASN A 43 -7.21 -7.82 -2.94
N MET A 44 -6.78 -7.78 -1.69
CA MET A 44 -5.38 -8.06 -1.32
C MET A 44 -4.99 -9.49 -1.64
N ALA A 45 -5.86 -10.46 -1.37
CA ALA A 45 -5.64 -11.86 -1.71
C ALA A 45 -5.47 -12.05 -3.22
N ALA A 46 -6.36 -11.46 -4.03
CA ALA A 46 -6.29 -11.51 -5.49
C ALA A 46 -5.02 -10.83 -6.04
N TYR A 47 -4.62 -9.70 -5.44
CA TYR A 47 -3.39 -8.98 -5.79
C TYR A 47 -2.13 -9.83 -5.56
N VAL A 48 -2.03 -10.49 -4.40
CA VAL A 48 -0.89 -11.36 -4.06
C VAL A 48 -0.89 -12.61 -4.94
N GLU A 49 -2.03 -13.27 -5.12
CA GLU A 49 -2.12 -14.48 -5.95
C GLU A 49 -1.71 -14.20 -7.40
N ALA A 50 -2.06 -13.03 -7.92
CA ALA A 50 -1.68 -12.62 -9.28
C ALA A 50 -0.15 -12.53 -9.49
N ARG A 51 0.63 -12.38 -8.41
CA ARG A 51 2.09 -12.18 -8.39
C ARG A 51 2.86 -13.37 -7.81
N ARG A 52 2.17 -14.31 -7.21
CA ARG A 52 2.75 -15.39 -6.42
C ARG A 52 3.92 -16.10 -7.09
N ARG A 53 3.81 -16.35 -8.40
CA ARG A 53 4.81 -17.10 -9.18
C ARG A 53 5.72 -16.22 -10.02
N THR A 54 5.39 -14.96 -10.23
CA THR A 54 6.10 -14.07 -11.15
C THR A 54 6.87 -12.97 -10.43
N ALA A 55 6.50 -12.62 -9.20
CA ALA A 55 7.16 -11.56 -8.46
C ALA A 55 8.64 -11.87 -8.21
N ARG A 56 9.49 -10.87 -8.43
CA ARG A 56 10.94 -10.88 -8.22
C ARG A 56 11.43 -9.68 -7.41
N VAL A 57 10.66 -8.61 -7.43
CA VAL A 57 10.99 -7.34 -6.75
C VAL A 57 9.83 -6.92 -5.85
N MET A 58 10.15 -6.36 -4.69
CA MET A 58 9.21 -5.63 -3.85
C MET A 58 9.63 -4.16 -3.76
N LEU A 59 8.68 -3.25 -3.95
CA LEU A 59 8.82 -1.83 -3.67
C LEU A 59 8.09 -1.52 -2.38
N MET A 60 8.84 -1.16 -1.34
CA MET A 60 8.30 -0.90 -0.01
C MET A 60 8.26 0.60 0.28
N GLY A 61 7.08 1.15 0.51
CA GLY A 61 6.85 2.52 0.96
C GLY A 61 6.70 2.65 2.46
N GLU A 62 6.23 3.81 2.91
CA GLU A 62 6.07 4.18 4.31
C GLU A 62 4.82 3.55 4.93
N ALA A 63 3.66 4.03 4.52
CA ALA A 63 2.33 3.66 5.01
C ALA A 63 1.25 4.01 3.99
N PRO A 64 0.05 3.41 4.08
CA PRO A 64 -1.08 3.76 3.24
C PRO A 64 -1.51 5.21 3.40
N SER A 65 -1.92 5.84 2.30
CA SER A 65 -2.58 7.15 2.34
C SER A 65 -4.09 7.01 2.55
N HIS A 66 -4.72 8.14 2.94
CA HIS A 66 -6.17 8.20 3.15
C HIS A 66 -7.01 8.05 1.87
N ARG A 67 -6.40 8.08 0.68
CA ARG A 67 -7.07 7.99 -0.63
C ARG A 67 -6.76 6.71 -1.41
N GLY A 68 -5.77 5.94 -0.99
CA GLY A 68 -5.31 4.75 -1.68
C GLY A 68 -5.77 3.45 -1.01
N CYS A 69 -4.83 2.73 -0.45
CA CYS A 69 -5.02 1.41 0.18
C CYS A 69 -6.17 1.36 1.19
N ARG A 70 -6.49 2.48 1.85
CA ARG A 70 -7.65 2.58 2.75
C ARG A 70 -8.95 2.10 2.10
N PHE A 71 -9.16 2.38 0.80
CA PHE A 71 -10.36 1.99 0.06
C PHE A 71 -10.17 0.75 -0.81
N THR A 72 -8.95 0.43 -1.18
CA THR A 72 -8.68 -0.71 -2.06
C THR A 72 -8.21 -1.96 -1.33
N GLY A 73 -7.60 -1.78 -0.16
CA GLY A 73 -6.87 -2.83 0.55
C GLY A 73 -5.52 -3.20 -0.07
N ILE A 74 -5.09 -2.50 -1.14
CA ILE A 74 -3.85 -2.78 -1.86
C ILE A 74 -2.88 -1.59 -1.72
N PRO A 75 -1.64 -1.80 -1.23
CA PRO A 75 -0.64 -0.74 -1.11
C PRO A 75 -0.34 -0.04 -2.43
N PHE A 76 -0.14 1.29 -2.39
CA PHE A 76 0.07 2.12 -3.58
C PHE A 76 -1.00 1.95 -4.66
N CYS A 77 -2.24 1.67 -4.28
CA CYS A 77 -3.32 1.46 -5.23
C CYS A 77 -4.55 2.22 -4.77
N SER A 78 -5.08 3.10 -5.59
CA SER A 78 -6.35 3.78 -5.39
C SER A 78 -7.45 3.14 -6.24
N GLU A 79 -8.70 3.58 -6.08
CA GLU A 79 -9.81 3.03 -6.86
C GLU A 79 -9.69 3.35 -8.36
N VAL A 80 -8.96 4.43 -8.71
CA VAL A 80 -8.66 4.74 -10.12
C VAL A 80 -7.85 3.61 -10.77
N GLU A 81 -6.85 3.05 -10.06
CA GLU A 81 -6.08 1.91 -10.58
C GLU A 81 -6.95 0.65 -10.69
N LEU A 82 -7.86 0.41 -9.75
CA LEU A 82 -8.80 -0.72 -9.83
C LEU A 82 -9.75 -0.60 -11.01
N THR A 83 -10.11 0.63 -11.41
CA THR A 83 -11.01 0.89 -12.54
C THR A 83 -10.27 0.83 -13.88
N HIS A 84 -9.15 1.55 -14.00
CA HIS A 84 -8.49 1.76 -15.29
C HIS A 84 -7.31 0.82 -15.54
N LYS A 85 -6.77 0.18 -14.52
CA LYS A 85 -5.61 -0.72 -14.60
C LYS A 85 -5.87 -2.09 -13.96
N ALA A 86 -7.14 -2.49 -13.84
CA ALA A 86 -7.54 -3.73 -13.16
C ALA A 86 -6.71 -4.95 -13.60
N ALA A 87 -6.54 -5.13 -14.91
CA ALA A 87 -5.76 -6.23 -15.48
C ALA A 87 -4.28 -6.23 -15.08
N LEU A 88 -3.70 -5.10 -14.69
CA LEU A 88 -2.34 -5.00 -14.14
C LEU A 88 -2.33 -5.32 -12.65
N VAL A 89 -3.40 -4.96 -11.93
CA VAL A 89 -3.49 -5.12 -10.47
C VAL A 89 -3.75 -6.58 -10.10
N ALA A 90 -4.78 -7.21 -10.68
CA ALA A 90 -5.11 -8.61 -10.42
C ALA A 90 -5.63 -9.32 -11.67
N ARG A 91 -5.79 -10.65 -11.61
CA ARG A 91 -6.40 -11.45 -12.67
C ARG A 91 -7.92 -11.50 -12.57
N GLU A 92 -8.41 -11.48 -11.33
CA GLU A 92 -9.83 -11.52 -11.00
C GLU A 92 -10.38 -10.10 -10.81
N PRO A 93 -11.69 -9.90 -10.98
CA PRO A 93 -12.34 -8.63 -10.69
C PRO A 93 -12.10 -8.17 -9.23
N LEU A 94 -11.81 -6.90 -9.05
CA LEU A 94 -11.56 -6.28 -7.77
C LEU A 94 -12.73 -5.40 -7.34
N ALA A 95 -13.03 -5.39 -6.04
CA ALA A 95 -14.13 -4.63 -5.50
C ALA A 95 -13.77 -3.17 -5.26
N LEU A 96 -14.60 -2.25 -5.74
CA LEU A 96 -14.60 -0.84 -5.34
C LEU A 96 -15.39 -0.72 -4.03
N THR A 97 -14.82 -0.06 -3.02
CA THR A 97 -15.43 -0.02 -1.68
C THR A 97 -15.94 1.35 -1.27
N SER A 98 -15.52 2.45 -1.88
CA SER A 98 -16.08 3.77 -1.54
C SER A 98 -17.49 3.97 -2.10
N ALA A 99 -18.30 4.74 -1.40
CA ALA A 99 -19.68 5.04 -1.81
C ALA A 99 -19.76 5.85 -3.12
N ALA A 100 -18.73 6.65 -3.40
CA ALA A 100 -18.66 7.50 -4.59
C ALA A 100 -17.87 6.88 -5.74
N ALA A 101 -17.45 5.61 -5.66
CA ALA A 101 -16.49 5.04 -6.59
C ALA A 101 -16.96 4.98 -8.05
N ASP A 102 -18.27 4.89 -8.31
CA ASP A 102 -18.81 4.86 -9.67
C ASP A 102 -18.82 6.25 -10.34
N GLU A 103 -18.97 7.31 -9.52
CA GLU A 103 -19.02 8.69 -10.02
C GLU A 103 -17.64 9.36 -9.97
N LYS A 104 -16.96 9.22 -8.83
CA LYS A 104 -15.67 9.83 -8.57
C LYS A 104 -14.79 8.89 -7.73
N PRO A 105 -14.14 7.92 -8.37
CA PRO A 105 -13.27 6.97 -7.67
C PRO A 105 -12.15 7.71 -6.93
N MET A 106 -11.76 7.19 -5.78
CA MET A 106 -10.63 7.73 -5.02
C MET A 106 -9.34 7.65 -5.83
N SER A 107 -8.59 8.76 -5.85
CA SER A 107 -7.35 8.91 -6.59
C SER A 107 -6.20 9.27 -5.68
N GLU A 108 -5.06 8.62 -5.88
CA GLU A 108 -3.81 8.88 -5.18
C GLU A 108 -2.68 9.13 -6.18
N ARG A 109 -2.05 10.33 -6.12
CA ARG A 109 -1.00 10.72 -7.08
C ARG A 109 0.20 9.77 -7.05
N SER A 110 0.63 9.33 -5.87
CA SER A 110 1.76 8.41 -5.74
C SER A 110 1.46 7.06 -6.39
N ALA A 111 0.23 6.55 -6.21
CA ALA A 111 -0.22 5.33 -6.87
C ALA A 111 -0.18 5.48 -8.39
N ALA A 112 -0.76 6.56 -8.93
CA ALA A 112 -0.78 6.82 -10.37
C ALA A 112 0.64 6.80 -10.97
N ILE A 113 1.60 7.48 -10.34
CA ILE A 113 2.99 7.54 -10.82
C ILE A 113 3.64 6.14 -10.81
N VAL A 114 3.47 5.38 -9.73
CA VAL A 114 4.05 4.03 -9.59
C VAL A 114 3.45 3.09 -10.64
N TRP A 115 2.13 3.05 -10.77
CA TRP A 115 1.45 2.19 -11.74
C TRP A 115 1.72 2.58 -13.19
N ASP A 116 1.95 3.86 -13.49
CA ASP A 116 2.38 4.31 -14.83
C ASP A 116 3.75 3.74 -15.20
N GLU A 117 4.72 3.74 -14.27
CA GLU A 117 6.04 3.16 -14.56
C GLU A 117 5.97 1.63 -14.67
N LEU A 118 5.19 0.95 -13.82
CA LEU A 118 4.97 -0.50 -13.91
C LEU A 118 4.33 -0.89 -15.26
N GLN A 119 3.36 -0.10 -15.72
CA GLN A 119 2.72 -0.31 -17.02
C GLN A 119 3.66 -0.08 -18.18
N ARG A 120 4.40 1.05 -18.18
CA ARG A 120 5.37 1.38 -19.24
C ARG A 120 6.49 0.35 -19.37
N ALA A 121 6.94 -0.19 -18.24
CA ALA A 121 7.97 -1.21 -18.19
C ALA A 121 7.45 -2.64 -18.47
N GLY A 122 6.13 -2.83 -18.51
CA GLY A 122 5.52 -4.15 -18.68
C GLY A 122 5.72 -5.11 -17.52
N CYS A 123 6.18 -4.61 -16.34
CA CYS A 123 6.64 -5.45 -15.21
C CYS A 123 5.66 -5.51 -14.03
N ALA A 124 4.39 -5.11 -14.21
CA ALA A 124 3.42 -5.01 -13.12
C ALA A 124 3.19 -6.33 -12.35
N ARG A 125 3.42 -7.48 -12.97
CA ARG A 125 3.28 -8.80 -12.34
C ARG A 125 4.55 -9.30 -11.66
N GLU A 126 5.68 -8.70 -11.96
CA GLU A 126 6.98 -9.04 -11.38
C GLU A 126 7.32 -8.18 -10.17
N VAL A 127 6.52 -7.12 -9.92
CA VAL A 127 6.71 -6.18 -8.82
C VAL A 127 5.56 -6.27 -7.82
N VAL A 128 5.91 -6.39 -6.54
CA VAL A 128 5.00 -6.29 -5.40
C VAL A 128 5.13 -4.90 -4.78
N LEU A 129 4.04 -4.24 -4.54
CA LEU A 129 3.98 -2.99 -3.78
C LEU A 129 3.60 -3.29 -2.34
N TRP A 130 4.31 -2.71 -1.38
CA TRP A 130 4.10 -2.90 0.05
C TRP A 130 4.38 -1.62 0.84
N ASN A 131 4.04 -1.60 2.14
CA ASN A 131 4.36 -0.53 3.08
C ASN A 131 5.03 -1.10 4.33
N ALA A 132 5.98 -0.36 4.89
CA ALA A 132 6.66 -0.72 6.13
C ALA A 132 5.68 -0.82 7.31
N PHE A 133 4.68 0.05 7.36
CA PHE A 133 3.52 -0.04 8.23
C PHE A 133 2.27 -0.20 7.33
N PRO A 134 1.66 -1.39 7.25
CA PRO A 134 0.63 -1.65 6.24
C PRO A 134 -0.74 -1.05 6.56
N TRP A 135 -0.99 -0.62 7.78
CA TRP A 135 -2.23 0.04 8.21
C TRP A 135 -2.12 1.56 8.04
N HIS A 136 -3.27 2.26 7.91
CA HIS A 136 -3.27 3.69 7.62
C HIS A 136 -3.21 4.53 8.92
N PRO A 137 -2.05 5.17 9.24
CA PRO A 137 -1.93 6.05 10.38
C PRO A 137 -2.51 7.43 10.06
N TYR A 138 -3.34 7.95 10.96
CA TYR A 138 -3.97 9.26 10.80
C TYR A 138 -3.75 10.18 12.03
N ARG A 139 -3.97 11.46 11.87
CA ARG A 139 -3.89 12.43 12.97
C ARG A 139 -5.08 12.25 13.90
N GLU A 140 -4.84 12.36 15.19
CA GLU A 140 -5.89 12.36 16.19
C GLU A 140 -6.95 13.42 15.87
N VAL A 141 -8.19 13.14 16.22
CA VAL A 141 -9.28 14.12 16.05
C VAL A 141 -9.07 15.19 17.12
N ALA A 142 -8.91 16.44 16.68
CA ALA A 142 -8.82 17.57 17.59
C ALA A 142 -10.15 17.78 18.32
N GLU A 143 -10.08 18.37 19.52
CA GLU A 143 -11.27 18.76 20.26
C GLU A 143 -12.15 19.71 19.42
N PRO A 144 -13.49 19.62 19.55
CA PRO A 144 -14.41 20.49 18.83
C PRO A 144 -14.10 21.97 19.10
N GLY A 145 -13.74 22.72 18.05
CA GLY A 145 -13.47 24.16 18.15
C GLY A 145 -12.01 24.58 17.90
N ASP A 146 -11.07 23.65 17.79
CA ASP A 146 -9.69 23.99 17.43
C ASP A 146 -9.54 24.15 15.90
N ALA A 147 -9.74 25.36 15.42
CA ALA A 147 -9.61 25.76 14.01
C ALA A 147 -8.14 25.76 13.49
N THR A 148 -7.15 25.56 14.37
CA THR A 148 -5.73 25.58 14.01
C THR A 148 -5.24 24.24 13.49
N VAL A 149 -6.01 23.17 13.67
CA VAL A 149 -5.66 21.79 13.27
C VAL A 149 -6.23 21.50 11.89
N GLY A 150 -5.37 21.21 10.94
CA GLY A 150 -5.76 20.75 9.60
C GLY A 150 -6.50 19.39 9.66
N PRO A 151 -6.81 18.77 8.50
CA PRO A 151 -7.59 17.53 8.45
C PRO A 151 -7.11 16.49 9.48
N CYS A 152 -8.03 15.98 10.29
CA CYS A 152 -7.80 14.96 11.32
C CYS A 152 -8.67 13.72 11.06
N GLY A 153 -8.51 12.69 11.87
CA GLY A 153 -9.20 11.41 11.66
C GLY A 153 -8.75 10.67 10.40
N PRO A 154 -9.47 9.62 9.98
CA PRO A 154 -9.08 8.76 8.85
C PRO A 154 -8.95 9.45 7.48
N SER A 155 -9.34 10.71 7.36
CA SER A 155 -9.16 11.52 6.13
C SER A 155 -7.85 12.32 6.12
N SER A 156 -6.99 12.14 7.11
CA SER A 156 -5.66 12.75 7.24
C SER A 156 -4.57 11.71 7.12
N ASN A 157 -3.32 12.15 6.94
CA ASN A 157 -2.14 11.31 6.99
C ASN A 157 -1.22 11.77 8.11
N ARG A 158 -0.58 10.84 8.79
CA ARG A 158 0.62 11.07 9.60
C ARG A 158 1.70 10.05 9.28
N LYS A 159 2.92 10.37 9.64
CA LYS A 159 4.02 9.42 9.58
C LYS A 159 3.83 8.35 10.67
N PRO A 160 4.08 7.05 10.38
CA PRO A 160 4.08 6.03 11.41
C PRO A 160 5.24 6.25 12.39
N SER A 161 5.04 5.89 13.64
CA SER A 161 6.08 5.85 14.66
C SER A 161 7.04 4.69 14.43
N LEU A 162 8.20 4.70 15.10
CA LEU A 162 9.15 3.58 15.02
C LEU A 162 8.56 2.28 15.59
N ALA A 163 7.69 2.37 16.59
CA ALA A 163 6.99 1.20 17.15
C ALA A 163 6.05 0.59 16.13
N GLU A 164 5.24 1.41 15.45
CA GLU A 164 4.34 0.98 14.37
C GLU A 164 5.11 0.35 13.20
N VAL A 165 6.25 0.93 12.81
CA VAL A 165 7.10 0.34 11.77
C VAL A 165 7.62 -1.05 12.18
N ARG A 166 8.00 -1.24 13.45
CA ARG A 166 8.42 -2.55 13.98
C ARG A 166 7.27 -3.57 13.97
N GLU A 167 6.06 -3.14 14.30
CA GLU A 167 4.86 -3.96 14.26
C GLU A 167 4.55 -4.43 12.82
N GLY A 168 4.79 -3.61 11.82
CA GLY A 168 4.62 -3.96 10.40
C GLY A 168 5.53 -5.09 9.90
N ARG A 169 6.63 -5.40 10.61
CA ARG A 169 7.59 -6.43 10.21
C ARG A 169 6.96 -7.83 10.09
N GLU A 170 6.13 -8.24 11.03
CA GLU A 170 5.52 -9.58 11.00
C GLU A 170 4.64 -9.77 9.75
N ALA A 171 3.85 -8.75 9.40
CA ALA A 171 3.03 -8.77 8.19
C ALA A 171 3.89 -8.80 6.92
N PHE A 172 5.01 -8.06 6.87
CA PHE A 172 5.99 -8.13 5.78
C PHE A 172 6.58 -9.53 5.63
N GLU A 173 7.04 -10.16 6.72
CA GLU A 173 7.61 -11.51 6.67
C GLU A 173 6.56 -12.56 6.24
N ALA A 174 5.32 -12.41 6.68
CA ALA A 174 4.23 -13.28 6.26
C ALA A 174 3.90 -13.11 4.76
N LEU A 175 3.94 -11.87 4.26
CA LEU A 175 3.78 -11.58 2.83
C LEU A 175 4.91 -12.21 2.00
N MET A 176 6.17 -12.07 2.42
CA MET A 176 7.33 -12.65 1.71
C MET A 176 7.18 -14.16 1.52
N ARG A 177 6.59 -14.86 2.51
CA ARG A 177 6.32 -16.32 2.42
C ARG A 177 5.20 -16.69 1.45
N CYS A 178 4.45 -15.73 0.92
CA CYS A 178 3.41 -15.98 -0.07
C CYS A 178 3.99 -16.21 -1.49
N PHE A 179 5.22 -15.81 -1.75
CA PHE A 179 5.82 -15.88 -3.08
C PHE A 179 6.72 -17.12 -3.25
N THR A 180 6.81 -17.61 -4.48
CA THR A 180 7.65 -18.78 -4.81
C THR A 180 9.13 -18.43 -4.99
N HIS A 181 9.44 -17.14 -5.18
CA HIS A 181 10.79 -16.62 -5.32
C HIS A 181 11.13 -15.69 -4.14
N THR A 182 12.40 -15.62 -3.80
CA THR A 182 12.91 -14.56 -2.91
C THR A 182 12.84 -13.23 -3.65
N LEU A 183 12.18 -12.25 -3.03
CA LEU A 183 12.04 -10.92 -3.61
C LEU A 183 13.22 -10.03 -3.21
N GLU A 184 13.74 -9.27 -4.16
CA GLU A 184 14.64 -8.15 -3.88
C GLU A 184 13.81 -6.95 -3.42
N VAL A 185 14.14 -6.38 -2.25
CA VAL A 185 13.35 -5.31 -1.64
C VAL A 185 14.02 -3.96 -1.85
N TYR A 186 13.31 -3.04 -2.48
CA TYR A 186 13.73 -1.64 -2.67
C TYR A 186 12.88 -0.72 -1.81
N ALA A 187 13.52 0.24 -1.17
CA ALA A 187 12.83 1.27 -0.38
C ALA A 187 12.32 2.40 -1.26
N ILE A 188 11.05 2.80 -1.10
CA ILE A 188 10.51 4.06 -1.62
C ILE A 188 10.45 5.08 -0.49
N GLY A 189 11.38 6.01 -0.47
CA GLY A 189 11.47 7.08 0.54
C GLY A 189 12.22 6.66 1.82
N LYS A 190 12.55 7.69 2.61
CA LYS A 190 13.45 7.55 3.76
C LYS A 190 12.90 6.71 4.92
N VAL A 191 11.57 6.67 5.10
CA VAL A 191 10.96 5.88 6.17
C VAL A 191 11.08 4.40 5.88
N ALA A 192 10.80 3.99 4.64
CA ALA A 192 10.97 2.61 4.21
C ALA A 192 12.44 2.16 4.25
N GLU A 193 13.37 3.03 3.85
CA GLU A 193 14.81 2.76 3.95
C GLU A 193 15.25 2.53 5.40
N ALA A 194 14.81 3.40 6.33
CA ALA A 194 15.11 3.27 7.75
C ALA A 194 14.44 2.01 8.36
N ALA A 195 13.23 1.66 7.93
CA ALA A 195 12.55 0.44 8.36
C ALA A 195 13.37 -0.80 7.97
N LEU A 196 13.74 -0.92 6.70
CA LEU A 196 14.54 -2.06 6.21
C LEU A 196 15.90 -2.14 6.91
N ALA A 197 16.55 -1.01 7.17
CA ALA A 197 17.82 -0.98 7.91
C ALA A 197 17.68 -1.41 9.38
N SER A 198 16.48 -1.28 9.97
CA SER A 198 16.19 -1.68 11.35
C SER A 198 15.72 -3.12 11.52
N TRP A 199 15.43 -3.81 10.41
CA TRP A 199 14.92 -5.19 10.42
C TRP A 199 16.06 -6.18 10.17
N ASP A 200 16.51 -6.86 11.23
CA ASP A 200 17.56 -7.86 11.12
C ASP A 200 17.24 -8.92 10.05
N GLY A 201 18.22 -9.25 9.23
CA GLY A 201 18.09 -10.24 8.17
C GLY A 201 17.35 -9.79 6.91
N VAL A 202 16.88 -8.54 6.86
CA VAL A 202 16.25 -7.96 5.66
C VAL A 202 17.24 -7.08 4.93
N ARG A 203 17.59 -7.46 3.69
CA ARG A 203 18.49 -6.69 2.84
C ARG A 203 17.70 -5.70 2.00
N CYS A 204 18.02 -4.42 2.11
CA CYS A 204 17.59 -3.40 1.16
C CYS A 204 18.47 -3.47 -0.11
N ALA A 205 17.89 -3.78 -1.25
CA ALA A 205 18.59 -3.87 -2.54
C ALA A 205 18.89 -2.48 -3.14
N GLY A 206 18.12 -1.46 -2.76
CA GLY A 206 18.32 -0.09 -3.22
C GLY A 206 17.24 0.86 -2.74
N TYR A 207 17.44 2.14 -3.04
CA TYR A 207 16.56 3.24 -2.66
C TYR A 207 15.98 3.93 -3.89
N LEU A 208 14.70 4.27 -3.81
CA LEU A 208 13.98 5.09 -4.78
C LEU A 208 13.41 6.31 -4.07
N ARG A 209 13.54 7.49 -4.67
CA ARG A 209 12.91 8.72 -4.16
C ARG A 209 11.40 8.55 -4.15
N HIS A 210 10.73 8.88 -3.04
CA HIS A 210 9.27 8.85 -3.00
C HIS A 210 8.67 9.79 -4.07
N PRO A 211 7.66 9.35 -4.86
CA PRO A 211 7.14 10.13 -6.00
C PRO A 211 6.39 11.40 -5.61
N SER A 212 5.95 11.54 -4.34
CA SER A 212 5.29 12.76 -3.88
C SER A 212 6.24 13.95 -3.73
N MET A 213 5.67 15.15 -3.54
CA MET A 213 6.39 16.39 -3.21
C MET A 213 7.57 16.66 -4.16
N GLY A 214 7.30 16.66 -5.45
CA GLY A 214 8.31 16.93 -6.49
C GLY A 214 9.27 15.78 -6.77
N GLY A 215 9.10 14.63 -6.14
CA GLY A 215 9.99 13.47 -6.30
C GLY A 215 9.73 12.63 -7.55
N GLU A 216 8.70 12.93 -8.34
CA GLU A 216 8.25 12.11 -9.48
C GLU A 216 9.35 11.83 -10.51
N HIS A 217 10.03 12.89 -10.98
CA HIS A 217 11.08 12.76 -12.00
C HIS A 217 12.21 11.82 -11.56
N ARG A 218 12.65 12.01 -10.32
CA ARG A 218 13.72 11.22 -9.75
C ARG A 218 13.28 9.78 -9.49
N PHE A 219 12.07 9.57 -8.97
CA PHE A 219 11.50 8.23 -8.83
C PHE A 219 11.48 7.46 -10.15
N ARG A 220 10.99 8.09 -11.23
CA ARG A 220 10.92 7.47 -12.56
C ARG A 220 12.30 7.09 -13.10
N ALA A 221 13.29 7.94 -12.91
CA ALA A 221 14.67 7.67 -13.34
C ALA A 221 15.28 6.50 -12.55
N GLU A 222 15.19 6.55 -11.22
CA GLU A 222 15.72 5.51 -10.33
C GLU A 222 14.98 4.16 -10.51
N PHE A 223 13.67 4.17 -10.74
CA PHE A 223 12.89 2.97 -11.04
C PHE A 223 13.41 2.27 -12.30
N ARG A 224 13.62 3.02 -13.38
CA ARG A 224 14.15 2.46 -14.63
C ARG A 224 15.56 1.92 -14.46
N GLN A 225 16.42 2.69 -13.78
CA GLN A 225 17.81 2.33 -13.57
C GLN A 225 17.99 1.09 -12.70
N HIS A 226 17.23 0.96 -11.63
CA HIS A 226 17.43 -0.09 -10.61
C HIS A 226 16.47 -1.26 -10.77
N VAL A 227 15.19 -0.98 -11.02
CA VAL A 227 14.16 -2.03 -11.03
C VAL A 227 14.00 -2.64 -12.41
N VAL A 228 13.85 -1.81 -13.46
CA VAL A 228 13.63 -2.33 -14.82
C VAL A 228 14.87 -3.09 -15.30
N THR A 229 16.06 -2.53 -15.11
CA THR A 229 17.34 -3.21 -15.47
C THR A 229 17.48 -4.56 -14.76
N ARG A 230 17.03 -4.66 -13.51
CA ARG A 230 17.09 -5.89 -12.72
C ARG A 230 16.11 -6.97 -13.20
N LEU A 231 14.98 -6.56 -13.77
CA LEU A 231 13.95 -7.47 -14.28
C LEU A 231 14.18 -7.91 -15.73
N GLN A 232 15.04 -7.22 -16.45
CA GLN A 232 15.47 -7.66 -17.79
C GLN A 232 16.24 -8.98 -17.70
N PRO A 233 16.05 -9.91 -18.66
CA PRO A 233 16.72 -11.19 -18.69
C PRO A 233 18.22 -11.06 -18.91
#